data_ec81aebc0d2ab039654a30692a1299ba
#
_entry.id   ec81aebc0d2ab039654a30692a1299ba
#
_cell.length_a   1.000
_cell.length_b   1.000
_cell.length_c   1.000
_cell.angle_alpha   90.00
_cell.angle_beta   90.00
_cell.angle_gamma   90.00
#
_symmetry.space_group_name_H-M   'P 1'
#
loop_
_entity.id
_entity.type
_entity.pdbx_description
1 polymer ?
#
loop_
_entity_poly.entity_id
_entity_poly.type
_entity_poly.pdbx_seq_one_letter_code
_entity_poly.pdbx_strand_id
1 'polypeptide(L)'
;MSDAFRFETFVDVHGNIFNEYLSSVVARLSKEDEEYKALQEKIEVIYEEYPKVLAVFDSETESELTEKECAALIEAMELKNKLTDMEMQSVYFRGCYDSVGYLKKAGIL
;
A
#
# COMPACT_ATOMS: atom_id res chain seq x y z
N MET A 1 -28.06 -15.09 22.04
CA MET A 1 -27.57 -14.58 22.26
C MET A 1 -26.36 -13.99 21.92
N SER A 2 -25.55 -14.60 21.26
CA SER A 2 -24.34 -14.03 20.79
C SER A 2 -24.52 -12.82 19.90
N ASP A 3 -25.61 -12.76 19.23
CA ASP A 3 -25.91 -11.61 18.35
C ASP A 3 -26.03 -10.31 19.11
N ALA A 4 -26.46 -10.35 20.37
CA ALA A 4 -26.58 -9.17 21.21
C ALA A 4 -25.21 -8.52 21.49
N PHE A 5 -24.14 -9.32 21.39
CA PHE A 5 -22.78 -8.85 21.65
C PHE A 5 -21.92 -8.84 20.40
N ARG A 6 -22.52 -9.02 19.26
CA ARG A 6 -21.78 -8.99 18.02
C ARG A 6 -21.16 -7.62 17.82
N PHE A 7 -19.83 -7.57 17.81
CA PHE A 7 -19.09 -6.35 17.56
C PHE A 7 -18.87 -6.20 16.06
N GLU A 8 -19.54 -5.21 15.48
CA GLU A 8 -19.32 -4.89 14.08
C GLU A 8 -18.33 -3.73 14.00
N THR A 9 -17.20 -3.98 13.35
CA THR A 9 -16.20 -2.94 13.13
C THR A 9 -16.61 -2.05 11.98
N PHE A 10 -15.96 -0.91 11.85
CA PHE A 10 -16.13 -0.04 10.70
C PHE A 10 -15.88 -0.80 9.39
N VAL A 11 -14.90 -1.71 9.39
CA VAL A 11 -14.56 -2.51 8.22
C VAL A 11 -15.72 -3.44 7.83
N ASP A 12 -16.37 -4.06 8.80
CA ASP A 12 -17.49 -4.97 8.54
C ASP A 12 -18.67 -4.25 7.90
N VAL A 13 -18.97 -3.06 8.40
CA VAL A 13 -20.14 -2.30 7.96
C VAL A 13 -19.86 -1.46 6.72
N HIS A 14 -18.65 -0.94 6.59
CA HIS A 14 -18.27 0.03 5.57
C HIS A 14 -17.01 -0.38 4.79
N GLY A 15 -16.92 -1.65 4.40
CA GLY A 15 -15.73 -2.18 3.73
C GLY A 15 -15.29 -1.35 2.52
N ASN A 16 -16.22 -0.91 1.68
CA ASN A 16 -15.88 -0.11 0.51
C ASN A 16 -15.33 1.26 0.89
N ILE A 17 -15.92 1.89 1.90
CA ILE A 17 -15.45 3.19 2.41
C ILE A 17 -14.08 3.04 3.05
N PHE A 18 -13.85 1.93 3.74
CA PHE A 18 -12.54 1.64 4.33
C PHE A 18 -11.46 1.52 3.26
N ASN A 19 -11.76 0.83 2.15
CA ASN A 19 -10.83 0.72 1.04
C ASN A 19 -10.51 2.08 0.42
N GLU A 20 -11.50 2.95 0.28
CA GLU A 20 -11.31 4.31 -0.18
C GLU A 20 -10.42 5.10 0.78
N TYR A 21 -10.62 4.91 2.07
CA TYR A 21 -9.79 5.54 3.10
C TYR A 21 -8.32 5.11 2.96
N LEU A 22 -8.07 3.81 2.86
CA LEU A 22 -6.71 3.29 2.67
C LEU A 22 -6.07 3.86 1.40
N SER A 23 -6.82 3.89 0.31
CA SER A 23 -6.34 4.43 -0.96
C SER A 23 -5.99 5.91 -0.84
N SER A 24 -6.78 6.68 -0.09
CA SER A 24 -6.51 8.10 0.10
C SER A 24 -5.26 8.34 0.93
N VAL A 25 -5.01 7.51 1.94
CA VAL A 25 -3.79 7.60 2.76
C VAL A 25 -2.55 7.31 1.91
N VAL A 26 -2.61 6.25 1.10
CA VAL A 26 -1.51 5.87 0.20
C VAL A 26 -1.29 6.95 -0.87
N ALA A 27 -2.36 7.52 -1.42
CA ALA A 27 -2.26 8.59 -2.41
C ALA A 27 -1.53 9.82 -1.89
N ARG A 28 -1.65 10.11 -0.60
CA ARG A 28 -0.91 11.21 0.03
C ARG A 28 0.59 11.00 -0.01
N LEU A 29 1.05 9.77 0.19
CA LEU A 29 2.48 9.44 0.11
C LEU A 29 3.04 9.82 -1.25
N SER A 30 2.32 9.50 -2.32
CA SER A 30 2.73 9.83 -3.68
C SER A 30 2.85 11.34 -3.92
N LYS A 31 2.09 12.14 -3.20
CA LYS A 31 2.07 13.59 -3.36
C LYS A 31 3.03 14.30 -2.43
N GLU A 32 3.16 13.84 -1.20
CA GLU A 32 3.82 14.59 -0.13
C GLU A 32 5.17 14.02 0.29
N ASP A 33 5.41 12.73 0.13
CA ASP A 33 6.63 12.09 0.60
C ASP A 33 7.65 11.95 -0.53
N GLU A 34 8.76 12.66 -0.41
CA GLU A 34 9.81 12.67 -1.45
C GLU A 34 10.52 11.32 -1.57
N GLU A 35 10.72 10.63 -0.46
CA GLU A 35 11.33 9.30 -0.48
C GLU A 35 10.44 8.30 -1.20
N TYR A 36 9.14 8.34 -0.94
CA TYR A 36 8.16 7.48 -1.60
C TYR A 36 8.15 7.74 -3.11
N LYS A 37 8.13 9.02 -3.52
CA LYS A 37 8.18 9.40 -4.94
C LYS A 37 9.45 8.90 -5.61
N ALA A 38 10.59 9.04 -4.93
CA ALA A 38 11.87 8.59 -5.48
C ALA A 38 11.90 7.08 -5.69
N LEU A 39 11.33 6.31 -4.78
CA LEU A 39 11.22 4.86 -4.92
C LEU A 39 10.31 4.47 -6.09
N GLN A 40 9.17 5.16 -6.25
CA GLN A 40 8.28 4.95 -7.39
C GLN A 40 8.98 5.23 -8.72
N GLU A 41 9.74 6.31 -8.79
CA GLU A 41 10.48 6.66 -10.00
C GLU A 41 11.54 5.62 -10.34
N LYS A 42 12.23 5.09 -9.35
CA LYS A 42 13.22 4.02 -9.56
C LYS A 42 12.57 2.76 -10.14
N ILE A 43 11.40 2.40 -9.64
CA ILE A 43 10.65 1.25 -10.17
C ILE A 43 10.24 1.52 -11.62
N GLU A 44 9.75 2.70 -11.94
CA GLU A 44 9.36 3.06 -13.29
C GLU A 44 10.54 2.98 -14.26
N VAL A 45 11.71 3.44 -13.84
CA VAL A 45 12.93 3.33 -14.66
C VAL A 45 13.27 1.87 -14.95
N ILE A 46 13.16 0.99 -13.95
CA ILE A 46 13.39 -0.44 -14.15
C ILE A 46 12.40 -1.01 -15.17
N TYR A 47 11.14 -0.63 -15.09
CA TYR A 47 10.12 -1.12 -16.02
C TYR A 47 10.35 -0.62 -17.45
N GLU A 48 10.81 0.61 -17.60
CA GLU A 48 11.15 1.16 -18.92
C GLU A 48 12.37 0.46 -19.53
N GLU A 49 13.36 0.20 -18.69
CA GLU A 49 14.60 -0.43 -19.14
C GLU A 49 14.42 -1.93 -19.37
N TYR A 50 13.57 -2.57 -18.59
CA TYR A 50 13.31 -4.01 -18.65
C TYR A 50 11.81 -4.30 -18.75
N PRO A 51 11.20 -4.13 -19.93
CA PRO A 51 9.75 -4.33 -20.11
C PRO A 51 9.23 -5.70 -19.71
N LYS A 52 10.06 -6.74 -19.82
CA LYS A 52 9.67 -8.10 -19.39
C LYS A 52 9.45 -8.19 -17.89
N VAL A 53 10.17 -7.39 -17.10
CA VAL A 53 9.98 -7.33 -15.65
C VAL A 53 8.58 -6.80 -15.34
N LEU A 54 8.16 -5.75 -16.01
CA LEU A 54 6.80 -5.22 -15.88
C LEU A 54 5.75 -6.26 -16.27
N ALA A 55 5.97 -6.95 -17.38
CA ALA A 55 5.04 -7.96 -17.87
C ALA A 55 4.87 -9.10 -16.85
N VAL A 56 5.94 -9.53 -16.17
CA VAL A 56 5.86 -10.55 -15.14
C VAL A 56 4.99 -10.08 -13.96
N PHE A 57 5.12 -8.82 -13.56
CA PHE A 57 4.32 -8.28 -12.46
C PHE A 57 2.85 -8.07 -12.86
N ASP A 58 2.61 -7.48 -14.04
CA ASP A 58 1.26 -7.11 -14.45
C ASP A 58 0.41 -8.29 -14.91
N SER A 59 0.98 -9.18 -15.71
CA SER A 59 0.22 -10.29 -16.27
C SER A 59 0.35 -11.58 -15.49
N GLU A 60 1.24 -11.60 -14.49
CA GLU A 60 1.56 -12.79 -13.69
C GLU A 60 1.88 -13.99 -14.58
N THR A 61 2.44 -13.74 -15.75
CA THR A 61 2.74 -14.75 -16.74
C THR A 61 4.21 -15.14 -16.66
N GLU A 62 4.47 -16.44 -16.72
CA GLU A 62 5.84 -16.94 -16.75
C GLU A 62 6.53 -16.48 -18.04
N SER A 63 7.79 -16.10 -17.91
CA SER A 63 8.61 -15.65 -19.02
C SER A 63 10.06 -15.96 -18.75
N GLU A 64 10.82 -16.30 -19.81
CA GLU A 64 12.26 -16.41 -19.69
C GLU A 64 12.85 -15.03 -19.51
N LEU A 65 13.69 -14.90 -18.49
CA LEU A 65 14.39 -13.66 -18.20
C LEU A 65 15.89 -13.89 -18.33
N THR A 66 16.59 -12.90 -18.88
CA THR A 66 18.05 -12.89 -18.87
C THR A 66 18.56 -12.68 -17.44
N GLU A 67 19.84 -12.90 -17.21
CA GLU A 67 20.45 -12.65 -15.91
C GLU A 67 20.26 -11.21 -15.47
N LYS A 68 20.39 -10.25 -16.39
CA LYS A 68 20.17 -8.83 -16.10
C LYS A 68 18.71 -8.54 -15.77
N GLU A 69 17.79 -9.16 -16.48
CA GLU A 69 16.36 -9.02 -16.21
C GLU A 69 15.99 -9.61 -14.86
N CYS A 70 16.57 -10.76 -14.49
CA CYS A 70 16.37 -11.34 -13.17
C CYS A 70 16.89 -10.42 -12.06
N ALA A 71 18.08 -9.84 -12.24
CA ALA A 71 18.62 -8.88 -11.28
C ALA A 71 17.71 -7.65 -11.14
N ALA A 72 17.20 -7.15 -12.26
CA ALA A 72 16.26 -6.03 -12.26
C ALA A 72 14.94 -6.38 -11.56
N LEU A 73 14.44 -7.60 -11.75
CA LEU A 73 13.26 -8.10 -11.08
C LEU A 73 13.44 -8.10 -9.56
N ILE A 74 14.56 -8.60 -9.09
CA ILE A 74 14.89 -8.63 -7.65
C ILE A 74 14.94 -7.21 -7.09
N GLU A 75 15.60 -6.30 -7.80
CA GLU A 75 15.66 -4.90 -7.39
C GLU A 75 14.28 -4.27 -7.32
N ALA A 76 13.43 -4.51 -8.33
CA ALA A 76 12.06 -4.01 -8.34
C ALA A 76 11.26 -4.56 -7.16
N MET A 77 11.42 -5.84 -6.82
CA MET A 77 10.75 -6.45 -5.67
C MET A 77 11.19 -5.80 -4.36
N GLU A 78 12.48 -5.54 -4.19
CA GLU A 78 13.00 -4.86 -3.00
C GLU A 78 12.45 -3.45 -2.87
N LEU A 79 12.39 -2.71 -3.97
CA LEU A 79 11.83 -1.36 -3.99
C LEU A 79 10.33 -1.39 -3.67
N LYS A 80 9.58 -2.33 -4.24
CA LYS A 80 8.16 -2.50 -3.94
C LYS A 80 7.93 -2.83 -2.46
N ASN A 81 8.78 -3.65 -1.86
CA ASN A 81 8.69 -3.97 -0.45
C ASN A 81 8.91 -2.73 0.42
N LYS A 82 9.85 -1.86 0.05
CA LYS A 82 10.07 -0.59 0.75
C LYS A 82 8.84 0.32 0.64
N LEU A 83 8.23 0.40 -0.54
CA LEU A 83 6.98 1.17 -0.71
C LEU A 83 5.87 0.60 0.18
N THR A 84 5.71 -0.71 0.20
CA THR A 84 4.70 -1.37 1.04
C THR A 84 4.91 -1.05 2.51
N ASP A 85 6.16 -1.11 2.99
CA ASP A 85 6.48 -0.78 4.38
C ASP A 85 6.11 0.68 4.70
N MET A 86 6.41 1.61 3.81
CA MET A 86 6.04 3.02 3.98
C MET A 86 4.53 3.20 3.99
N GLU A 87 3.83 2.51 3.10
CA GLU A 87 2.37 2.54 3.05
C GLU A 87 1.75 2.01 4.34
N MET A 88 2.25 0.88 4.83
CA MET A 88 1.76 0.27 6.06
C MET A 88 2.00 1.17 7.27
N GLN A 89 3.18 1.79 7.37
CA GLN A 89 3.47 2.73 8.43
C GLN A 89 2.55 3.94 8.37
N SER A 90 2.33 4.50 7.19
CA SER A 90 1.46 5.65 6.99
C SER A 90 0.02 5.35 7.40
N VAL A 91 -0.49 4.19 6.99
CA VAL A 91 -1.84 3.74 7.35
C VAL A 91 -1.95 3.55 8.87
N TYR A 92 -0.97 2.93 9.48
CA TYR A 92 -0.95 2.69 10.92
C TYR A 92 -1.01 4.01 11.70
N PHE A 93 -0.11 4.94 11.40
CA PHE A 93 -0.05 6.21 12.10
C PHE A 93 -1.30 7.07 11.84
N ARG A 94 -1.81 7.04 10.63
CA ARG A 94 -3.07 7.75 10.32
C ARG A 94 -4.23 7.15 11.10
N GLY A 95 -4.29 5.83 11.21
CA GLY A 95 -5.29 5.14 12.01
C GLY A 95 -5.22 5.50 13.49
N CYS A 96 -4.00 5.60 14.05
CA CYS A 96 -3.81 6.02 15.43
C CYS A 96 -4.30 7.45 15.65
N TYR A 97 -3.99 8.35 14.74
CA TYR A 97 -4.44 9.74 14.80
C TYR A 97 -5.97 9.83 14.76
N ASP A 98 -6.57 9.14 13.81
CA ASP A 98 -8.02 9.16 13.61
C ASP A 98 -8.77 8.50 14.78
N SER A 99 -8.17 7.47 15.41
CA SER A 99 -8.73 6.82 16.60
C SER A 99 -8.95 7.79 17.74
N VAL A 100 -7.98 8.66 18.00
CA VAL A 100 -8.12 9.67 19.05
C VAL A 100 -9.29 10.59 18.78
N GLY A 101 -9.41 11.06 17.55
CA GLY A 101 -10.54 11.91 17.13
C GLY A 101 -11.87 11.20 17.28
N TYR A 102 -11.93 9.94 16.87
CA TYR A 102 -13.13 9.13 17.00
C TYR A 102 -13.54 8.94 18.46
N LEU A 103 -12.59 8.62 19.32
CA LEU A 103 -12.87 8.42 20.75
C LEU A 103 -13.34 9.70 21.41
N LYS A 104 -12.80 10.85 21.04
CA LYS A 104 -13.27 12.14 21.53
C LYS A 104 -14.72 12.41 21.08
N LYS A 105 -15.00 12.14 19.82
CA LYS A 105 -16.35 12.35 19.26
C LYS A 105 -17.37 11.41 19.90
N ALA A 106 -16.96 10.20 20.25
CA ALA A 106 -17.80 9.22 20.93
C ALA A 106 -17.96 9.49 22.43
N GLY A 107 -17.28 10.48 22.97
CA GLY A 107 -17.36 10.82 24.39
C GLY A 107 -16.54 9.94 25.31
N ILE A 108 -15.61 9.15 24.78
CA ILE A 108 -14.78 8.23 25.57
C ILE A 108 -13.54 8.94 26.11
N LEU A 109 -13.03 9.92 25.39
CA LEU A 109 -11.87 10.73 25.83
C LEU A 109 -12.24 12.17 26.13
#